data_29391530a15ecd779217bc72e45f988b
#
_entry.id   29391530a15ecd779217bc72e45f988b
#
_cell.length_a   1.000
_cell.length_b   1.000
_cell.length_c   1.000
_cell.angle_alpha   90.00
_cell.angle_beta   90.00
_cell.angle_gamma   90.00
#
_symmetry.space_group_name_H-M   'P 1'
#
loop_
_entity.id
_entity.type
_entity.pdbx_description
1 polymer ?
#
loop_
_entity_poly.entity_id
_entity_poly.type
_entity_poly.pdbx_seq_one_letter_code
_entity_poly.pdbx_strand_id
1 'polypeptide(L)'
;KTLDVMKNVGYDKVLEEENVNFVDMNYGPYTELVLNHSIIKSTPINNILNEADVIISFTQLKMHEEATITASIKNIAMGWPPAEIHGYPKKKTGIHEDLHGFISSIMNQIPIDLSIVSCDKAMIGTGPTDGIPVDNDGLIIVGTDPVAVDTVGARFLGFLPQAVAYLYKLYNDGIGEAKIENIDLKGIDISKAEKIFSKNAYGKAVVLDNKNIKDIHGTQPK
;
A
#
# COMPACT_ATOMS: atom_id res chain seq x y z
N LYS A 1 1.59 22.26 -0.57
CA LYS A 1 0.83 21.74 0.58
C LYS A 1 -0.30 20.87 0.07
N THR A 2 -0.87 19.98 0.91
CA THR A 2 -1.92 19.03 0.50
C THR A 2 -3.13 19.74 -0.13
N LEU A 3 -3.60 20.81 0.49
CA LEU A 3 -4.70 21.62 -0.04
C LEU A 3 -4.42 22.21 -1.44
N ASP A 4 -3.18 22.62 -1.71
CA ASP A 4 -2.82 23.17 -3.02
C ASP A 4 -2.85 22.07 -4.09
N VAL A 5 -2.39 20.87 -3.76
CA VAL A 5 -2.46 19.71 -4.65
C VAL A 5 -3.91 19.33 -4.93
N MET A 6 -4.76 19.25 -3.90
CA MET A 6 -6.19 18.95 -4.05
C MET A 6 -6.89 19.91 -5.00
N LYS A 7 -6.65 21.23 -4.85
CA LYS A 7 -7.20 22.25 -5.75
C LYS A 7 -6.70 22.08 -7.19
N ASN A 8 -5.41 21.80 -7.34
CA ASN A 8 -4.82 21.64 -8.68
C ASN A 8 -5.37 20.43 -9.45
N VAL A 9 -5.80 19.36 -8.73
CA VAL A 9 -6.40 18.17 -9.33
C VAL A 9 -7.94 18.17 -9.30
N GLY A 10 -8.57 19.22 -8.73
CA GLY A 10 -10.01 19.41 -8.71
C GLY A 10 -10.75 18.62 -7.64
N TYR A 11 -10.06 18.01 -6.68
CA TYR A 11 -10.70 17.26 -5.58
C TYR A 11 -11.51 18.15 -4.63
N ASP A 12 -11.10 19.39 -4.45
CA ASP A 12 -11.84 20.35 -3.63
C ASP A 12 -13.29 20.51 -4.07
N LYS A 13 -13.53 20.59 -5.39
CA LYS A 13 -14.88 20.68 -5.96
C LYS A 13 -15.70 19.41 -5.73
N VAL A 14 -15.10 18.25 -5.95
CA VAL A 14 -15.78 16.96 -5.74
C VAL A 14 -16.17 16.79 -4.27
N LEU A 15 -15.30 17.13 -3.34
CA LEU A 15 -15.60 17.04 -1.90
C LEU A 15 -16.73 18.00 -1.50
N GLU A 16 -16.79 19.20 -2.08
CA GLU A 16 -17.86 20.16 -1.87
C GLU A 16 -19.19 19.63 -2.43
N GLU A 17 -19.20 19.14 -3.68
CA GLU A 17 -20.38 18.59 -4.35
C GLU A 17 -20.95 17.37 -3.61
N GLU A 18 -20.09 16.49 -3.11
CA GLU A 18 -20.48 15.28 -2.37
C GLU A 18 -20.66 15.49 -0.86
N ASN A 19 -20.48 16.73 -0.36
CA ASN A 19 -20.57 17.10 1.06
C ASN A 19 -19.67 16.23 1.95
N VAL A 20 -18.40 16.05 1.53
CA VAL A 20 -17.38 15.26 2.23
C VAL A 20 -16.39 16.17 2.94
N ASN A 21 -16.11 15.90 4.21
CA ASN A 21 -15.10 16.61 4.98
C ASN A 21 -13.69 16.16 4.59
N PHE A 22 -12.80 17.14 4.45
CA PHE A 22 -11.38 16.89 4.26
C PHE A 22 -10.60 17.12 5.55
N VAL A 23 -9.78 16.13 5.92
CA VAL A 23 -8.85 16.21 7.04
C VAL A 23 -7.42 16.05 6.53
N ASP A 24 -6.57 17.07 6.69
CA ASP A 24 -5.14 16.96 6.39
C ASP A 24 -4.40 16.27 7.53
N MET A 25 -4.09 15.00 7.36
CA MET A 25 -3.43 14.16 8.37
C MET A 25 -2.01 14.63 8.75
N ASN A 26 -1.46 15.60 8.02
CA ASN A 26 -0.15 16.16 8.34
C ASN A 26 -0.18 17.15 9.52
N TYR A 27 -1.36 17.53 9.99
CA TYR A 27 -1.56 18.46 11.09
C TYR A 27 -2.42 17.84 12.19
N GLY A 28 -2.24 18.36 13.44
CA GLY A 28 -3.02 17.93 14.58
C GLY A 28 -4.50 18.38 14.57
N PRO A 29 -5.28 17.98 15.56
CA PRO A 29 -4.79 17.42 16.84
C PRO A 29 -4.24 16.01 16.70
N TYR A 30 -3.28 15.66 17.56
CA TYR A 30 -2.59 14.36 17.51
C TYR A 30 -2.94 13.48 18.69
N THR A 31 -2.89 12.16 18.45
CA THR A 31 -2.75 11.13 19.47
C THR A 31 -1.42 10.41 19.28
N GLU A 32 -0.85 9.93 20.38
CA GLU A 32 0.43 9.21 20.35
C GLU A 32 0.18 7.72 20.11
N LEU A 33 0.84 7.16 19.10
CA LEU A 33 0.83 5.76 18.77
C LEU A 33 2.15 5.11 19.20
N VAL A 34 2.10 4.17 20.13
CA VAL A 34 3.29 3.42 20.58
C VAL A 34 3.62 2.34 19.57
N LEU A 35 4.89 2.25 19.16
CA LEU A 35 5.34 1.37 18.09
C LEU A 35 6.31 0.30 18.59
N ASN A 36 6.14 -0.92 18.11
CA ASN A 36 7.15 -1.97 18.21
C ASN A 36 8.13 -1.88 17.02
N HIS A 37 8.85 -0.75 16.97
CA HIS A 37 9.82 -0.47 15.91
C HIS A 37 11.24 -0.38 16.47
N SER A 38 12.24 -0.73 15.66
CA SER A 38 13.63 -0.77 16.08
C SER A 38 14.16 0.61 16.53
N ILE A 39 13.77 1.67 15.84
CA ILE A 39 14.28 3.04 16.03
C ILE A 39 13.23 3.93 16.67
N ILE A 40 12.05 4.03 16.07
CA ILE A 40 10.97 4.93 16.51
C ILE A 40 10.05 4.19 17.47
N LYS A 41 10.01 4.59 18.72
CA LYS A 41 9.20 3.91 19.76
C LYS A 41 7.76 4.41 19.82
N SER A 42 7.51 5.59 19.30
CA SER A 42 6.16 6.14 19.15
C SER A 42 6.12 7.16 18.02
N THR A 43 4.93 7.44 17.54
CA THR A 43 4.69 8.51 16.56
C THR A 43 3.36 9.19 16.84
N PRO A 44 3.29 10.52 16.77
CA PRO A 44 2.00 11.18 16.73
C PRO A 44 1.30 10.90 15.41
N ILE A 45 0.00 10.68 15.49
CA ILE A 45 -0.89 10.55 14.33
C ILE A 45 -2.11 11.45 14.54
N ASN A 46 -2.79 11.82 13.45
CA ASN A 46 -3.99 12.63 13.55
C ASN A 46 -5.07 11.93 14.40
N ASN A 47 -5.71 12.67 15.28
CA ASN A 47 -6.68 12.17 16.26
C ASN A 47 -7.96 11.60 15.63
N ILE A 48 -8.20 11.84 14.34
CA ILE A 48 -9.32 11.28 13.59
C ILE A 48 -9.39 9.74 13.69
N LEU A 49 -8.25 9.08 13.95
CA LEU A 49 -8.21 7.64 14.20
C LEU A 49 -9.16 7.21 15.34
N ASN A 50 -9.26 8.04 16.39
CA ASN A 50 -10.10 7.74 17.55
C ASN A 50 -11.59 8.06 17.32
N GLU A 51 -11.91 8.73 16.23
CA GLU A 51 -13.25 9.19 15.86
C GLU A 51 -13.86 8.37 14.73
N ALA A 52 -13.02 7.70 13.95
CA ALA A 52 -13.46 6.91 12.79
C ALA A 52 -14.01 5.55 13.22
N ASP A 53 -15.26 5.25 12.83
CA ASP A 53 -15.87 3.94 13.02
C ASP A 53 -15.40 2.92 11.98
N VAL A 54 -15.02 3.38 10.79
CA VAL A 54 -14.56 2.55 9.66
C VAL A 54 -13.40 3.21 8.96
N ILE A 55 -12.35 2.46 8.69
CA ILE A 55 -11.17 2.92 7.97
C ILE A 55 -11.09 2.22 6.61
N ILE A 56 -11.19 3.00 5.55
CA ILE A 56 -11.07 2.52 4.17
C ILE A 56 -9.75 3.00 3.57
N SER A 57 -8.91 2.08 3.14
CA SER A 57 -7.72 2.41 2.35
C SER A 57 -8.06 2.38 0.87
N PHE A 58 -8.00 3.54 0.21
CA PHE A 58 -8.20 3.67 -1.23
C PHE A 58 -6.91 4.15 -1.89
N THR A 59 -6.31 3.35 -2.77
CA THR A 59 -5.01 3.65 -3.36
C THR A 59 -4.81 3.03 -4.74
N GLN A 60 -3.71 3.39 -5.39
CA GLN A 60 -3.24 2.77 -6.63
C GLN A 60 -2.07 1.84 -6.37
N LEU A 61 -2.03 0.71 -7.09
CA LEU A 61 -0.93 -0.25 -7.04
C LEU A 61 0.32 0.32 -7.71
N LYS A 62 1.44 0.30 -6.98
CA LYS A 62 2.73 0.78 -7.49
C LYS A 62 3.90 -0.07 -6.99
N MET A 63 4.92 -0.23 -7.82
CA MET A 63 6.26 -0.54 -7.33
C MET A 63 6.83 0.61 -6.50
N HIS A 64 7.75 0.31 -5.60
CA HIS A 64 8.40 1.29 -4.76
C HIS A 64 9.84 0.88 -4.45
N GLU A 65 10.78 1.77 -4.66
CA GLU A 65 12.22 1.48 -4.51
C GLU A 65 12.59 0.95 -3.12
N GLU A 66 12.09 1.59 -2.05
CA GLU A 66 12.46 1.24 -0.67
C GLU A 66 11.51 0.22 -0.04
N ALA A 67 10.20 0.28 -0.35
CA ALA A 67 9.17 -0.56 0.29
C ALA A 67 8.69 -1.72 -0.59
N THR A 68 9.33 -1.97 -1.71
CA THR A 68 8.98 -2.96 -2.74
C THR A 68 7.68 -2.62 -3.45
N ILE A 69 6.57 -2.46 -2.72
CA ILE A 69 5.27 -2.06 -3.28
C ILE A 69 4.62 -0.94 -2.48
N THR A 70 3.69 -0.23 -3.12
CA THR A 70 2.67 0.58 -2.48
C THR A 70 1.32 -0.01 -2.87
N ALA A 71 0.56 -0.40 -1.85
CA ALA A 71 -0.81 -0.84 -1.95
C ALA A 71 -1.57 -0.37 -0.69
N SER A 72 -2.56 -1.10 -0.20
CA SER A 72 -3.43 -0.67 0.91
C SER A 72 -2.67 -0.36 2.20
N ILE A 73 -1.82 -1.27 2.65
CA ILE A 73 -1.10 -1.17 3.93
C ILE A 73 -0.18 0.05 3.95
N LYS A 74 0.71 0.15 2.97
CA LYS A 74 1.67 1.26 2.93
C LYS A 74 0.96 2.62 2.77
N ASN A 75 -0.18 2.66 2.09
CA ASN A 75 -0.96 3.89 1.95
C ASN A 75 -1.35 4.46 3.32
N ILE A 76 -1.91 3.65 4.19
CA ILE A 76 -2.27 4.05 5.56
C ILE A 76 -1.02 4.28 6.42
N ALA A 77 -0.10 3.32 6.47
CA ALA A 77 1.06 3.37 7.35
C ALA A 77 1.99 4.57 7.08
N MET A 78 2.07 5.04 5.83
CA MET A 78 2.86 6.21 5.46
C MET A 78 2.03 7.47 5.26
N GLY A 79 0.72 7.35 5.07
CA GLY A 79 -0.19 8.48 4.96
C GLY A 79 -0.42 9.16 6.29
N TRP A 80 -0.63 8.41 7.33
CA TRP A 80 -1.05 8.93 8.64
C TRP A 80 0.04 9.63 9.46
N PRO A 81 1.27 9.12 9.60
CA PRO A 81 2.33 9.86 10.31
C PRO A 81 2.57 11.24 9.68
N PRO A 82 2.50 12.34 10.45
CA PRO A 82 2.45 13.68 9.87
C PRO A 82 3.79 14.15 9.30
N ALA A 83 3.76 14.74 8.12
CA ALA A 83 4.94 15.34 7.50
C ALA A 83 5.46 16.58 8.27
N GLU A 84 4.60 17.22 9.05
CA GLU A 84 5.01 18.31 9.96
C GLU A 84 6.11 17.85 10.93
N ILE A 85 6.04 16.62 11.42
CA ILE A 85 6.98 16.04 12.37
C ILE A 85 8.09 15.26 11.67
N HIS A 86 7.72 14.39 10.74
CA HIS A 86 8.65 13.48 10.08
C HIS A 86 9.37 14.06 8.85
N GLY A 87 8.97 15.27 8.43
CA GLY A 87 9.54 15.94 7.25
C GLY A 87 8.86 15.55 5.95
N TYR A 88 9.27 16.22 4.86
CA TYR A 88 8.82 15.91 3.52
C TYR A 88 10.03 15.84 2.57
N PRO A 89 10.38 14.67 2.10
CA PRO A 89 9.84 13.34 2.42
C PRO A 89 10.04 12.98 3.90
N LYS A 90 9.31 11.95 4.42
CA LYS A 90 9.30 11.57 5.85
C LYS A 90 10.61 10.86 6.28
N LYS A 91 11.76 11.51 6.06
CA LYS A 91 13.13 10.96 6.31
C LYS A 91 13.83 11.57 7.54
N LYS A 92 13.14 12.48 8.27
CA LYS A 92 13.77 13.27 9.34
C LYS A 92 13.99 12.49 10.64
N THR A 93 13.18 11.46 10.91
CA THR A 93 13.08 10.84 12.24
C THR A 93 13.47 9.37 12.30
N GLY A 94 13.99 8.79 11.23
CA GLY A 94 14.44 7.40 11.20
C GLY A 94 13.41 6.40 10.68
N ILE A 95 12.32 6.86 10.04
CA ILE A 95 11.33 5.95 9.41
C ILE A 95 11.98 5.08 8.33
N HIS A 96 12.86 5.68 7.51
CA HIS A 96 13.43 5.02 6.34
C HIS A 96 14.62 4.12 6.67
N GLU A 97 15.20 4.20 7.86
CA GLU A 97 16.26 3.31 8.31
C GLU A 97 15.76 1.88 8.58
N ASP A 98 14.45 1.74 8.88
CA ASP A 98 13.75 0.46 8.96
C ASP A 98 12.30 0.64 8.50
N LEU A 99 12.12 0.97 7.21
CA LEU A 99 10.83 1.31 6.64
C LEU A 99 9.80 0.17 6.74
N HIS A 100 10.23 -1.07 6.49
CA HIS A 100 9.34 -2.22 6.59
C HIS A 100 8.92 -2.53 8.03
N GLY A 101 9.82 -2.36 8.99
CA GLY A 101 9.51 -2.44 10.42
C GLY A 101 8.54 -1.35 10.85
N PHE A 102 8.72 -0.13 10.36
CA PHE A 102 7.80 0.99 10.63
C PHE A 102 6.40 0.70 10.09
N ILE A 103 6.28 0.32 8.81
CA ILE A 103 5.00 -0.01 8.18
C ILE A 103 4.28 -1.11 8.97
N SER A 104 4.97 -2.21 9.31
CA SER A 104 4.35 -3.29 10.09
C SER A 104 3.96 -2.86 11.49
N SER A 105 4.75 -2.02 12.16
CA SER A 105 4.45 -1.52 13.51
C SER A 105 3.21 -0.63 13.56
N ILE A 106 3.02 0.22 12.54
CA ILE A 106 1.81 1.03 12.38
C ILE A 106 0.58 0.13 12.17
N MET A 107 0.68 -0.84 11.28
CA MET A 107 -0.44 -1.71 10.91
C MET A 107 -0.87 -2.66 12.03
N ASN A 108 -0.01 -2.94 12.99
CA ASN A 108 -0.38 -3.66 14.21
C ASN A 108 -1.31 -2.85 15.13
N GLN A 109 -1.48 -1.57 14.89
CA GLN A 109 -2.23 -0.62 15.72
C GLN A 109 -3.45 -0.04 15.02
N ILE A 110 -3.41 0.08 13.69
CA ILE A 110 -4.46 0.74 12.91
C ILE A 110 -5.19 -0.32 12.08
N PRO A 111 -6.47 -0.59 12.37
CA PRO A 111 -7.27 -1.49 11.54
C PRO A 111 -7.53 -0.85 10.17
N ILE A 112 -7.59 -1.67 9.12
CA ILE A 112 -8.14 -1.30 7.82
C ILE A 112 -9.34 -2.21 7.59
N ASP A 113 -10.56 -1.64 7.64
CA ASP A 113 -11.80 -2.41 7.50
C ASP A 113 -12.07 -2.79 6.04
N LEU A 114 -11.66 -1.92 5.11
CA LEU A 114 -11.79 -2.16 3.68
C LEU A 114 -10.58 -1.63 2.92
N SER A 115 -10.02 -2.47 2.10
CA SER A 115 -8.95 -2.12 1.17
C SER A 115 -9.49 -2.09 -0.25
N ILE A 116 -9.24 -0.99 -0.97
CA ILE A 116 -9.58 -0.81 -2.38
C ILE A 116 -8.31 -0.37 -3.10
N VAL A 117 -7.75 -1.24 -3.92
CA VAL A 117 -6.51 -1.00 -4.66
C VAL A 117 -6.81 -0.98 -6.16
N SER A 118 -6.75 0.19 -6.75
CA SER A 118 -6.86 0.34 -8.20
C SER A 118 -5.58 -0.16 -8.86
N CYS A 119 -5.74 -1.11 -9.77
CA CYS A 119 -4.70 -1.61 -10.65
C CYS A 119 -4.89 -1.11 -12.09
N ASP A 120 -5.99 -0.39 -12.34
CA ASP A 120 -6.34 0.17 -13.66
C ASP A 120 -5.17 0.95 -14.27
N LYS A 121 -4.62 1.87 -13.50
CA LYS A 121 -3.38 2.60 -13.83
C LYS A 121 -2.32 2.33 -12.76
N ALA A 122 -1.72 1.15 -12.81
CA ALA A 122 -0.62 0.80 -11.93
C ALA A 122 0.70 1.47 -12.34
N MET A 123 1.73 1.35 -11.50
CA MET A 123 3.08 1.84 -11.81
C MET A 123 4.10 0.74 -11.56
N ILE A 124 4.99 0.55 -12.51
CA ILE A 124 6.15 -0.35 -12.39
C ILE A 124 7.47 0.43 -12.48
N GLY A 125 8.59 -0.23 -12.16
CA GLY A 125 9.93 0.38 -12.21
C GLY A 125 10.23 1.25 -11.00
N THR A 126 10.76 2.45 -11.22
CA THR A 126 11.32 3.36 -10.20
C THR A 126 10.23 4.18 -9.50
N GLY A 127 9.31 3.49 -8.82
CA GLY A 127 8.28 4.17 -8.01
C GLY A 127 8.82 4.76 -6.70
N PRO A 128 8.11 5.68 -6.08
CA PRO A 128 6.66 5.90 -6.24
C PRO A 128 6.25 6.97 -7.25
N THR A 129 7.17 7.71 -7.87
CA THR A 129 6.86 8.88 -8.71
C THR A 129 7.38 8.78 -10.14
N ASP A 130 8.54 8.17 -10.34
CA ASP A 130 9.28 8.17 -11.62
C ASP A 130 9.16 6.84 -12.38
N GLY A 131 8.16 6.04 -12.04
CA GLY A 131 7.91 4.75 -12.69
C GLY A 131 7.15 4.86 -14.01
N ILE A 132 6.93 3.72 -14.62
CA ILE A 132 6.21 3.57 -15.89
C ILE A 132 4.75 3.24 -15.59
N PRO A 133 3.78 4.02 -16.10
CA PRO A 133 2.36 3.69 -15.94
C PRO A 133 2.00 2.44 -16.77
N VAL A 134 1.10 1.62 -16.22
CA VAL A 134 0.58 0.40 -16.85
C VAL A 134 -0.93 0.46 -16.81
N ASP A 135 -1.57 0.40 -17.98
CA ASP A 135 -3.03 0.36 -18.11
C ASP A 135 -3.53 -1.08 -18.10
N ASN A 136 -4.53 -1.38 -17.24
CA ASN A 136 -5.09 -2.72 -17.05
C ASN A 136 -6.63 -2.77 -17.12
N ASP A 137 -7.25 -1.87 -17.89
CA ASP A 137 -8.68 -1.89 -18.24
C ASP A 137 -9.63 -2.12 -17.06
N GLY A 138 -9.54 -1.31 -16.01
CA GLY A 138 -10.45 -1.35 -14.87
C GLY A 138 -10.17 -2.47 -13.86
N LEU A 139 -8.99 -3.08 -13.87
CA LEU A 139 -8.61 -4.08 -12.88
C LEU A 139 -8.52 -3.44 -11.48
N ILE A 140 -9.20 -4.04 -10.51
CA ILE A 140 -9.26 -3.57 -9.12
C ILE A 140 -9.19 -4.75 -8.15
N ILE A 141 -8.56 -4.55 -6.99
CA ILE A 141 -8.54 -5.49 -5.88
C ILE A 141 -9.30 -4.88 -4.72
N VAL A 142 -10.24 -5.63 -4.15
CA VAL A 142 -11.03 -5.19 -2.99
C VAL A 142 -11.08 -6.31 -1.96
N GLY A 143 -10.93 -5.98 -0.69
CA GLY A 143 -11.02 -6.97 0.39
C GLY A 143 -10.98 -6.37 1.77
N THR A 144 -11.37 -7.16 2.77
CA THR A 144 -11.40 -6.78 4.19
C THR A 144 -10.16 -7.24 4.95
N ASP A 145 -9.31 -8.07 4.35
CA ASP A 145 -7.99 -8.40 4.87
C ASP A 145 -6.94 -7.62 4.06
N PRO A 146 -6.33 -6.57 4.61
CA PRO A 146 -5.36 -5.75 3.89
C PRO A 146 -4.08 -6.51 3.50
N VAL A 147 -3.70 -7.54 4.28
CA VAL A 147 -2.54 -8.39 3.94
C VAL A 147 -2.86 -9.26 2.73
N ALA A 148 -4.06 -9.84 2.66
CA ALA A 148 -4.52 -10.60 1.50
C ALA A 148 -4.61 -9.71 0.25
N VAL A 149 -5.14 -8.50 0.37
CA VAL A 149 -5.24 -7.54 -0.74
C VAL A 149 -3.85 -7.15 -1.26
N ASP A 150 -2.93 -6.78 -0.37
CA ASP A 150 -1.56 -6.41 -0.74
C ASP A 150 -0.76 -7.62 -1.28
N THR A 151 -1.09 -8.85 -0.83
CA THR A 151 -0.54 -10.10 -1.37
C THR A 151 -0.92 -10.27 -2.85
N VAL A 152 -2.18 -10.08 -3.19
CA VAL A 152 -2.64 -10.12 -4.59
C VAL A 152 -1.98 -9.01 -5.41
N GLY A 153 -1.90 -7.80 -4.85
CA GLY A 153 -1.21 -6.67 -5.49
C GLY A 153 0.28 -6.93 -5.74
N ALA A 154 0.97 -7.53 -4.77
CA ALA A 154 2.37 -7.93 -4.93
C ALA A 154 2.55 -8.93 -6.10
N ARG A 155 1.67 -9.91 -6.20
CA ARG A 155 1.69 -10.89 -7.30
C ARG A 155 1.46 -10.25 -8.67
N PHE A 156 0.58 -9.27 -8.78
CA PHE A 156 0.38 -8.54 -10.04
C PHE A 156 1.65 -7.82 -10.48
N LEU A 157 2.37 -7.22 -9.53
CA LEU A 157 3.67 -6.59 -9.79
C LEU A 157 4.83 -7.57 -10.03
N GLY A 158 4.60 -8.88 -9.90
CA GLY A 158 5.61 -9.92 -10.11
C GLY A 158 6.40 -10.28 -8.87
N PHE A 159 5.93 -9.90 -7.66
CA PHE A 159 6.57 -10.26 -6.40
C PHE A 159 5.79 -11.35 -5.68
N LEU A 160 6.51 -12.29 -5.09
CA LEU A 160 5.94 -13.14 -4.06
C LEU A 160 5.77 -12.33 -2.77
N PRO A 161 4.73 -12.58 -1.96
CA PRO A 161 4.47 -11.83 -0.74
C PRO A 161 5.66 -11.77 0.22
N GLN A 162 6.42 -12.86 0.33
CA GLN A 162 7.62 -12.90 1.17
C GLN A 162 8.78 -12.03 0.68
N ALA A 163 8.74 -11.54 -0.55
CA ALA A 163 9.69 -10.54 -1.05
C ALA A 163 9.33 -9.13 -0.59
N VAL A 164 8.12 -8.93 -0.06
CA VAL A 164 7.64 -7.68 0.52
C VAL A 164 7.76 -7.81 2.04
N ALA A 165 8.86 -7.32 2.61
CA ALA A 165 9.24 -7.65 3.99
C ALA A 165 8.17 -7.28 5.03
N TYR A 166 7.45 -6.16 4.88
CA TYR A 166 6.37 -5.82 5.81
C TYR A 166 5.16 -6.76 5.71
N LEU A 167 4.83 -7.28 4.52
CA LEU A 167 3.77 -8.28 4.37
C LEU A 167 4.14 -9.60 5.04
N TYR A 168 5.37 -10.05 4.78
CA TYR A 168 5.88 -11.27 5.39
C TYR A 168 5.90 -11.18 6.92
N LYS A 169 6.30 -10.00 7.45
CA LYS A 169 6.30 -9.75 8.88
C LYS A 169 4.89 -9.78 9.47
N LEU A 170 3.94 -9.05 8.90
CA LEU A 170 2.54 -9.03 9.36
C LEU A 170 1.93 -10.43 9.35
N TYR A 171 2.13 -11.19 8.27
CA TYR A 171 1.68 -12.57 8.19
C TYR A 171 2.26 -13.45 9.30
N ASN A 172 3.56 -13.36 9.56
CA ASN A 172 4.20 -14.13 10.65
C ASN A 172 3.76 -13.68 12.04
N ASP A 173 3.38 -12.42 12.21
CA ASP A 173 2.79 -11.89 13.45
C ASP A 173 1.31 -12.31 13.62
N GLY A 174 0.74 -13.08 12.67
CA GLY A 174 -0.65 -13.56 12.69
C GLY A 174 -1.67 -12.51 12.23
N ILE A 175 -1.21 -11.49 11.51
CA ILE A 175 -2.05 -10.40 11.00
C ILE A 175 -2.29 -10.63 9.51
N GLY A 176 -3.51 -11.08 9.18
CA GLY A 176 -3.95 -11.33 7.82
C GLY A 176 -3.30 -12.55 7.14
N GLU A 177 -3.67 -12.80 5.88
CA GLU A 177 -3.26 -13.96 5.11
C GLU A 177 -2.38 -13.58 3.91
N ALA A 178 -1.17 -14.14 3.84
CA ALA A 178 -0.24 -13.91 2.73
C ALA A 178 -0.01 -15.14 1.83
N LYS A 179 -0.64 -16.27 2.13
CA LYS A 179 -0.62 -17.45 1.27
C LYS A 179 -1.78 -17.39 0.31
N ILE A 180 -1.50 -17.27 -0.98
CA ILE A 180 -2.54 -17.12 -2.01
C ILE A 180 -3.52 -18.28 -2.03
N GLU A 181 -3.09 -19.50 -1.71
CA GLU A 181 -3.90 -20.69 -1.63
C GLU A 181 -4.96 -20.69 -0.50
N ASN A 182 -4.77 -19.82 0.50
CA ASN A 182 -5.70 -19.66 1.62
C ASN A 182 -6.66 -18.47 1.43
N ILE A 183 -6.43 -17.63 0.43
CA ILE A 183 -7.25 -16.45 0.15
C ILE A 183 -8.46 -16.86 -0.70
N ASP A 184 -9.68 -16.60 -0.21
CA ASP A 184 -10.91 -16.81 -0.99
C ASP A 184 -11.10 -15.71 -2.02
N LEU A 185 -10.58 -15.93 -3.24
CA LEU A 185 -10.64 -15.00 -4.34
C LEU A 185 -11.98 -15.09 -5.08
N LYS A 186 -12.65 -13.97 -5.26
CA LYS A 186 -13.88 -13.82 -6.05
C LYS A 186 -13.62 -12.97 -7.29
N GLY A 187 -14.42 -13.18 -8.33
CA GLY A 187 -14.33 -12.43 -9.57
C GLY A 187 -13.41 -13.08 -10.59
N ILE A 188 -12.46 -12.31 -11.12
CA ILE A 188 -11.52 -12.83 -12.12
C ILE A 188 -10.55 -13.85 -11.50
N ASP A 189 -10.31 -14.95 -12.21
CA ASP A 189 -9.28 -15.91 -11.82
C ASP A 189 -7.90 -15.24 -11.69
N ILE A 190 -7.18 -15.56 -10.60
CA ILE A 190 -5.88 -14.92 -10.28
C ILE A 190 -4.85 -15.11 -11.41
N SER A 191 -4.78 -16.32 -11.99
CA SER A 191 -3.83 -16.60 -13.07
C SER A 191 -4.17 -15.80 -14.34
N LYS A 192 -5.47 -15.57 -14.59
CA LYS A 192 -5.90 -14.71 -15.69
C LYS A 192 -5.54 -13.25 -15.45
N ALA A 193 -5.76 -12.75 -14.24
CA ALA A 193 -5.41 -11.38 -13.86
C ALA A 193 -3.88 -11.15 -13.91
N GLU A 194 -3.09 -12.09 -13.38
CA GLU A 194 -1.62 -12.04 -13.48
C GLU A 194 -1.13 -12.01 -14.93
N LYS A 195 -1.73 -12.80 -15.83
CA LYS A 195 -1.38 -12.79 -17.25
C LYS A 195 -1.72 -11.47 -17.94
N ILE A 196 -2.87 -10.89 -17.62
CA ILE A 196 -3.27 -9.57 -18.12
C ILE A 196 -2.25 -8.53 -17.66
N PHE A 197 -2.04 -8.45 -16.34
CA PHE A 197 -1.15 -7.44 -15.77
C PHE A 197 0.29 -7.59 -16.29
N SER A 198 0.86 -8.78 -16.24
CA SER A 198 2.24 -9.02 -16.67
C SER A 198 2.44 -8.80 -18.17
N LYS A 199 1.44 -9.11 -18.99
CA LYS A 199 1.48 -8.80 -20.43
C LYS A 199 1.52 -7.29 -20.68
N ASN A 200 0.69 -6.51 -19.97
CA ASN A 200 0.64 -5.07 -20.10
C ASN A 200 1.89 -4.39 -19.54
N ALA A 201 2.39 -4.90 -18.41
CA ALA A 201 3.54 -4.33 -17.69
C ALA A 201 4.88 -4.70 -18.35
N TYR A 202 5.04 -5.95 -18.79
CA TYR A 202 6.34 -6.52 -19.17
C TYR A 202 6.35 -7.16 -20.57
N GLY A 203 5.26 -7.04 -21.32
CA GLY A 203 5.13 -7.60 -22.66
C GLY A 203 5.00 -9.13 -22.73
N LYS A 204 4.97 -9.82 -21.59
CA LYS A 204 4.86 -11.28 -21.51
C LYS A 204 3.81 -11.68 -20.49
N ALA A 205 2.94 -12.61 -20.86
CA ALA A 205 1.97 -13.20 -19.94
C ALA A 205 2.67 -14.22 -19.03
N VAL A 206 2.78 -13.90 -17.75
CA VAL A 206 3.42 -14.73 -16.72
C VAL A 206 2.41 -14.99 -15.60
N VAL A 207 2.46 -16.20 -15.04
CA VAL A 207 1.79 -16.57 -13.79
C VAL A 207 2.86 -16.92 -12.79
N LEU A 208 2.77 -16.37 -11.59
CA LEU A 208 3.70 -16.69 -10.53
C LEU A 208 3.39 -18.11 -9.99
N ASP A 209 4.35 -19.01 -10.15
CA ASP A 209 4.28 -20.36 -9.58
C ASP A 209 4.94 -20.34 -8.19
N ASN A 210 4.17 -20.68 -7.16
CA ASN A 210 4.68 -20.79 -5.78
C ASN A 210 5.77 -21.89 -5.64
N LYS A 211 5.86 -22.82 -6.58
CA LYS A 211 6.88 -23.89 -6.58
C LYS A 211 8.26 -23.42 -7.06
N ASN A 212 8.31 -22.33 -7.83
CA ASN A 212 9.53 -21.80 -8.45
C ASN A 212 10.01 -20.50 -7.82
N ILE A 213 9.89 -20.36 -6.50
CA ILE A 213 10.31 -19.20 -5.73
C ILE A 213 11.75 -18.75 -6.03
N LYS A 214 12.62 -19.70 -6.38
CA LYS A 214 14.04 -19.44 -6.69
C LYS A 214 14.25 -18.67 -7.98
N ASP A 215 13.35 -18.78 -8.94
CA ASP A 215 13.50 -18.20 -10.28
C ASP A 215 13.00 -16.74 -10.34
N ILE A 216 12.32 -16.27 -9.30
CA ILE A 216 11.72 -14.94 -9.23
C ILE A 216 12.64 -13.93 -8.52
N HIS A 217 13.62 -14.41 -7.76
CA HIS A 217 14.67 -13.58 -7.18
C HIS A 217 15.62 -13.08 -8.29
N GLY A 218 15.31 -11.96 -8.89
CA GLY A 218 16.17 -11.33 -9.88
C GLY A 218 15.48 -10.66 -11.06
N THR A 219 14.18 -10.82 -11.21
CA THR A 219 13.42 -10.12 -12.25
C THR A 219 12.80 -8.82 -11.71
N GLN A 220 13.61 -7.97 -11.08
CA GLN A 220 13.27 -6.55 -11.12
C GLN A 220 13.41 -6.10 -12.57
N PRO A 221 12.42 -5.45 -13.17
CA PRO A 221 12.60 -4.82 -14.47
C PRO A 221 13.76 -3.83 -14.37
N LYS A 222 14.74 -4.02 -15.25
CA LYS A 222 15.85 -3.07 -15.38
C LYS A 222 15.34 -1.77 -15.95
#